data_331314e7f4f690efef6acffb6832cfd2
#
_entry.id   331314e7f4f690efef6acffb6832cfd2
#
_cell.length_a   1.000
_cell.length_b   1.000
_cell.length_c   1.000
_cell.angle_alpha   90.00
_cell.angle_beta   90.00
_cell.angle_gamma   90.00
#
_symmetry.space_group_name_H-M   'P 1'
#
loop_
_entity.id
_entity.type
_entity.pdbx_description
1 polymer ?
#
loop_
_entity_poly.entity_id
_entity_poly.type
_entity_poly.pdbx_seq_one_letter_code
_entity_poly.pdbx_strand_id
1 'polypeptide(L)'
;MADTEAPSPAGAKQQASTSRVEWDDSKMDTTYANVANAASTREEVALVFGTNKTWKISEDKPVKIELTNRIILSPFAAKRFALLLNGVLDEYESRFGKLEVEPQEKRPGK
;
A
#
# COMPACT_ATOMS: atom_id res chain seq x y z
N MET A 1 4.86 -5.45 22.27
CA MET A 1 4.97 -5.47 21.53
C MET A 1 5.29 -5.79 20.78
N ALA A 2 5.25 -5.99 20.60
CA ALA A 2 5.59 -6.30 19.88
C ALA A 2 6.11 -6.20 19.08
N ASP A 3 6.39 -6.17 18.89
CA ASP A 3 6.84 -5.96 18.12
C ASP A 3 6.68 -6.20 17.18
N THR A 4 6.30 -6.41 17.20
CA THR A 4 6.20 -6.63 16.29
C THR A 4 6.73 -6.26 15.48
N GLU A 5 7.01 -6.52 15.49
CA GLU A 5 7.53 -5.98 14.80
C GLU A 5 7.40 -5.78 13.72
N ALA A 6 7.02 -4.87 13.75
CA ALA A 6 7.00 -4.57 12.40
C ALA A 6 8.29 -4.95 11.81
N PRO A 7 8.24 -5.59 10.70
CA PRO A 7 9.49 -5.93 10.07
C PRO A 7 10.25 -4.67 9.76
N SER A 8 11.52 -4.77 9.87
CA SER A 8 12.35 -3.68 9.46
C SER A 8 12.14 -3.43 7.99
N PRO A 9 11.74 -2.27 7.61
CA PRO A 9 11.53 -2.01 6.20
C PRO A 9 12.83 -2.10 5.43
N ALA A 10 12.73 -2.54 4.22
CA ALA A 10 13.91 -2.61 3.39
C ALA A 10 14.55 -1.24 3.25
N GLY A 11 13.73 -0.20 3.23
CA GLY A 11 14.29 1.14 3.10
C GLY A 11 15.10 1.56 4.28
N ALA A 12 14.85 1.01 5.45
CA ALA A 12 15.64 1.38 6.61
C ALA A 12 17.07 0.97 6.46
N LYS A 13 17.32 -0.13 5.80
CA LYS A 13 18.69 -0.55 5.61
C LYS A 13 19.47 0.40 4.74
N GLN A 14 18.80 1.06 3.86
CA GLN A 14 19.48 1.96 2.95
C GLN A 14 19.85 3.26 3.58
N GLN A 15 19.38 3.52 4.76
CA GLN A 15 19.64 4.78 5.42
C GLN A 15 20.68 4.66 6.49
N ALA A 16 21.46 3.63 6.43
CA ALA A 16 22.31 3.33 7.54
C ALA A 16 23.52 4.19 7.66
N SER A 17 23.82 5.03 6.74
CA SER A 17 25.14 5.61 6.72
C SER A 17 25.39 6.62 7.80
N THR A 18 24.58 7.64 7.95
CA THR A 18 24.94 8.73 8.81
C THR A 18 23.92 9.10 9.83
N SER A 19 22.68 8.76 9.59
CA SER A 19 21.64 9.16 10.51
C SER A 19 21.04 7.95 11.14
N ARG A 20 20.63 8.14 12.35
CA ARG A 20 19.84 7.13 13.01
C ARG A 20 18.37 7.42 12.78
N VAL A 21 17.60 6.41 12.52
CA VAL A 21 16.17 6.53 12.32
C VAL A 21 15.47 5.83 13.44
N GLU A 22 14.59 6.55 14.11
CA GLU A 22 13.75 5.97 15.12
C GLU A 22 12.35 5.87 14.58
N TRP A 23 11.77 4.70 14.67
CA TRP A 23 10.41 4.47 14.20
C TRP A 23 9.49 4.51 15.41
N ASP A 24 8.76 5.62 15.54
CA ASP A 24 7.89 5.84 16.67
C ASP A 24 6.47 5.50 16.27
N ASP A 25 5.96 4.41 16.79
CA ASP A 25 4.62 3.94 16.43
C ASP A 25 3.59 4.22 17.52
N SER A 26 3.92 5.10 18.45
CA SER A 26 3.04 5.32 19.60
C SER A 26 1.68 5.91 19.20
N LYS A 27 1.61 6.59 18.07
CA LYS A 27 0.36 7.18 17.62
C LYS A 27 -0.15 6.56 16.34
N MET A 28 0.35 5.39 16.00
CA MET A 28 0.01 4.77 14.74
C MET A 28 -1.33 4.07 14.82
N ASP A 29 -2.14 4.27 13.81
CA ASP A 29 -3.40 3.56 13.65
C ASP A 29 -3.22 2.41 12.69
N THR A 30 -3.96 1.35 12.91
CA THR A 30 -3.92 0.19 12.04
C THR A 30 -5.30 -0.01 11.43
N THR A 31 -5.34 -0.16 10.14
CA THR A 31 -6.58 -0.34 9.41
C THR A 31 -6.39 -1.49 8.44
N TYR A 32 -7.34 -2.39 8.40
CA TYR A 32 -7.36 -3.43 7.40
C TYR A 32 -8.00 -2.91 6.13
N ALA A 33 -7.40 -3.22 5.00
CA ALA A 33 -7.98 -2.87 3.72
C ALA A 33 -7.66 -3.98 2.72
N ASN A 34 -8.60 -4.26 1.86
CA ASN A 34 -8.36 -5.22 0.79
C ASN A 34 -8.57 -4.62 -0.59
N VAL A 35 -8.79 -3.31 -0.65
CA VAL A 35 -8.93 -2.58 -1.91
C VAL A 35 -8.16 -1.29 -1.77
N ALA A 36 -7.47 -0.92 -2.82
CA ALA A 36 -6.77 0.35 -2.84
C ALA A 36 -6.87 0.93 -4.23
N ASN A 37 -6.75 2.23 -4.29
CA ASN A 37 -6.68 2.92 -5.55
C ASN A 37 -5.76 4.11 -5.39
N ALA A 38 -5.33 4.67 -6.51
CA ALA A 38 -4.38 5.76 -6.47
C ALA A 38 -4.69 6.71 -7.62
N ALA A 39 -4.43 7.98 -7.37
CA ALA A 39 -4.57 9.00 -8.39
C ALA A 39 -3.56 10.09 -8.09
N SER A 40 -3.24 10.89 -9.09
CA SER A 40 -2.24 11.92 -8.85
C SER A 40 -2.57 13.17 -9.63
N THR A 41 -2.14 14.27 -9.07
CA THR A 41 -1.93 15.50 -9.79
C THR A 41 -0.43 15.66 -9.94
N ARG A 42 -0.03 16.82 -10.42
CA ARG A 42 1.40 17.07 -10.58
C ARG A 42 2.10 17.15 -9.23
N GLU A 43 1.39 17.58 -8.20
CA GLU A 43 2.02 17.84 -6.90
C GLU A 43 1.80 16.74 -5.89
N GLU A 44 0.81 15.87 -6.08
CA GLU A 44 0.43 14.95 -5.03
C GLU A 44 -0.01 13.63 -5.60
N VAL A 45 0.24 12.60 -4.83
CA VAL A 45 -0.31 11.28 -5.11
C VAL A 45 -1.21 10.93 -3.95
N ALA A 46 -2.45 10.60 -4.27
CA ALA A 46 -3.42 10.21 -3.26
C ALA A 46 -3.62 8.71 -3.32
N LEU A 47 -3.46 8.06 -2.19
CA LEU A 47 -3.76 6.64 -2.04
C LEU A 47 -5.01 6.51 -1.21
N VAL A 48 -5.97 5.76 -1.69
CA VAL A 48 -7.19 5.50 -0.93
C VAL A 48 -7.28 4.02 -0.65
N PHE A 49 -7.79 3.70 0.51
CA PHE A 49 -7.87 2.33 0.98
C PHE A 49 -9.26 2.05 1.49
N GLY A 50 -9.70 0.83 1.31
CA GLY A 50 -11.00 0.47 1.80
C GLY A 50 -11.23 -1.02 1.75
N THR A 51 -12.49 -1.39 1.92
CA THR A 51 -12.85 -2.78 1.91
C THR A 51 -13.96 -3.03 0.93
N ASN A 52 -13.88 -4.14 0.26
CA ASN A 52 -14.95 -4.63 -0.58
C ASN A 52 -15.77 -5.57 0.28
N LYS A 53 -16.97 -5.12 0.63
CA LYS A 53 -17.83 -5.89 1.52
C LYS A 53 -18.88 -6.66 0.76
N THR A 54 -18.78 -6.67 -0.55
CA THR A 54 -19.77 -7.38 -1.36
C THR A 54 -19.53 -8.87 -1.25
N TRP A 55 -20.42 -9.56 -0.59
CA TRP A 55 -20.28 -10.99 -0.44
C TRP A 55 -21.16 -11.74 -1.44
N LYS A 56 -21.98 -11.02 -2.17
CA LYS A 56 -22.82 -11.63 -3.17
C LYS A 56 -22.84 -10.72 -4.39
N ILE A 57 -22.40 -11.23 -5.49
CA ILE A 57 -22.32 -10.46 -6.70
C ILE A 57 -23.60 -10.62 -7.49
N SER A 58 -24.16 -9.52 -7.93
CA SER A 58 -25.37 -9.50 -8.70
C SER A 58 -25.19 -8.51 -9.83
N GLU A 59 -25.70 -8.87 -11.00
CA GLU A 59 -25.61 -7.96 -12.12
C GLU A 59 -26.43 -6.72 -11.93
N ASP A 60 -27.42 -6.80 -11.08
CA ASP A 60 -28.29 -5.65 -10.87
C ASP A 60 -27.73 -4.63 -9.92
N LYS A 61 -26.72 -4.97 -9.16
CA LYS A 61 -26.23 -4.10 -8.12
C LYS A 61 -24.76 -3.87 -8.27
N PRO A 62 -24.32 -2.64 -8.07
CA PRO A 62 -22.90 -2.37 -8.15
C PRO A 62 -22.15 -3.00 -6.99
N VAL A 63 -20.88 -3.25 -7.22
CA VAL A 63 -20.00 -3.62 -6.16
C VAL A 63 -19.74 -2.39 -5.32
N LYS A 64 -19.91 -2.51 -4.01
CA LYS A 64 -19.78 -1.38 -3.13
C LYS A 64 -18.46 -1.48 -2.37
N ILE A 65 -17.67 -0.45 -2.48
CA ILE A 65 -16.41 -0.37 -1.80
C ILE A 65 -16.47 0.75 -0.80
N GLU A 66 -16.23 0.41 0.45
CA GLU A 66 -16.24 1.41 1.51
C GLU A 66 -14.82 1.92 1.71
N LEU A 67 -14.62 3.18 1.43
CA LEU A 67 -13.30 3.79 1.58
C LEU A 67 -13.14 4.30 3.00
N THR A 68 -12.04 3.96 3.61
CA THR A 68 -11.82 4.31 5.00
C THR A 68 -10.67 5.29 5.21
N ASN A 69 -9.71 5.31 4.30
CA ASN A 69 -8.52 6.13 4.53
C ASN A 69 -8.03 6.70 3.23
N ARG A 70 -7.51 7.90 3.32
CA ARG A 70 -6.80 8.53 2.22
C ARG A 70 -5.47 9.03 2.76
N ILE A 71 -4.41 8.71 2.04
CA ILE A 71 -3.08 9.18 2.40
C ILE A 71 -2.52 9.92 1.21
N ILE A 72 -2.02 11.10 1.46
CA ILE A 72 -1.47 11.95 0.42
C ILE A 72 0.04 11.93 0.55
N LEU A 73 0.70 11.63 -0.55
CA LEU A 73 2.15 11.61 -0.61
C LEU A 73 2.62 12.60 -1.66
N SER A 74 3.81 13.15 -1.43
CA SER A 74 4.46 13.83 -2.53
C SER A 74 4.82 12.80 -3.60
N PRO A 75 5.00 13.22 -4.85
CA PRO A 75 5.37 12.25 -5.87
C PRO A 75 6.67 11.52 -5.57
N PHE A 76 7.62 12.22 -4.95
CA PHE A 76 8.89 11.56 -4.61
C PHE A 76 8.69 10.51 -3.54
N ALA A 77 7.88 10.82 -2.53
CA ALA A 77 7.60 9.83 -1.50
C ALA A 77 6.82 8.64 -2.07
N ALA A 78 5.92 8.91 -2.99
CA ALA A 78 5.17 7.83 -3.61
C ALA A 78 6.09 6.92 -4.41
N LYS A 79 7.06 7.50 -5.11
CA LYS A 79 7.99 6.67 -5.87
C LYS A 79 8.83 5.80 -4.96
N ARG A 80 9.32 6.38 -3.86
CA ARG A 80 10.08 5.59 -2.91
C ARG A 80 9.23 4.48 -2.30
N PHE A 81 7.97 4.78 -2.02
CA PHE A 81 7.08 3.77 -1.48
C PHE A 81 6.86 2.63 -2.47
N ALA A 82 6.69 2.95 -3.75
CA ALA A 82 6.46 1.92 -4.75
C ALA A 82 7.65 0.98 -4.84
N LEU A 83 8.85 1.53 -4.80
CA LEU A 83 10.04 0.70 -4.86
C LEU A 83 10.16 -0.17 -3.62
N LEU A 84 9.87 0.39 -2.48
CA LEU A 84 9.92 -0.37 -1.24
C LEU A 84 8.90 -1.50 -1.26
N LEU A 85 7.69 -1.21 -1.68
CA LEU A 85 6.65 -2.21 -1.70
C LEU A 85 6.98 -3.34 -2.66
N ASN A 86 7.56 -3.01 -3.81
CA ASN A 86 7.98 -4.06 -4.74
C ASN A 86 8.99 -4.99 -4.09
N GLY A 87 9.92 -4.43 -3.33
CA GLY A 87 10.89 -5.28 -2.65
C GLY A 87 10.27 -6.20 -1.64
N VAL A 88 9.31 -5.68 -0.89
CA VAL A 88 8.61 -6.50 0.10
C VAL A 88 7.86 -7.64 -0.59
N LEU A 89 7.22 -7.35 -1.70
CA LEU A 89 6.46 -8.37 -2.40
C LEU A 89 7.36 -9.40 -3.07
N ASP A 90 8.51 -8.96 -3.58
CA ASP A 90 9.46 -9.92 -4.13
C ASP A 90 9.93 -10.90 -3.07
N GLU A 91 10.19 -10.39 -1.90
CA GLU A 91 10.59 -11.25 -0.80
C GLU A 91 9.49 -12.22 -0.42
N TYR A 92 8.25 -11.72 -0.38
CA TYR A 92 7.12 -12.58 -0.07
C TYR A 92 7.03 -13.72 -1.09
N GLU A 93 7.13 -13.36 -2.37
CA GLU A 93 6.96 -14.36 -3.41
C GLU A 93 8.09 -15.37 -3.42
N SER A 94 9.28 -14.97 -3.03
CA SER A 94 10.37 -15.93 -2.98
C SER A 94 10.18 -16.94 -1.87
N ARG A 95 9.44 -16.58 -0.85
CA ARG A 95 9.22 -17.49 0.28
C ARG A 95 7.95 -18.32 0.13
N PHE A 96 6.91 -17.73 -0.40
CA PHE A 96 5.60 -18.35 -0.36
C PHE A 96 5.02 -18.64 -1.73
N GLY A 97 5.72 -18.22 -2.79
CA GLY A 97 5.23 -18.48 -4.12
C GLY A 97 4.61 -17.25 -4.73
N LYS A 98 4.51 -17.29 -6.02
CA LYS A 98 4.09 -16.13 -6.79
C LYS A 98 2.63 -15.82 -6.52
N LEU A 99 2.35 -14.53 -6.38
CA LEU A 99 0.98 -14.06 -6.21
C LEU A 99 0.35 -13.88 -7.57
N GLU A 100 -0.79 -14.52 -7.76
CA GLU A 100 -1.53 -14.41 -9.01
C GLU A 100 -2.68 -13.47 -8.78
N VAL A 101 -2.65 -12.35 -9.43
CA VAL A 101 -3.73 -11.38 -9.31
C VAL A 101 -4.22 -11.04 -10.69
N GLU A 102 -5.45 -10.56 -10.76
CA GLU A 102 -6.02 -10.19 -12.03
C GLU A 102 -5.30 -8.98 -12.59
N PRO A 103 -5.07 -8.95 -13.89
CA PRO A 103 -4.45 -7.78 -14.49
C PRO A 103 -5.33 -6.58 -14.30
N GLN A 104 -4.69 -5.47 -14.03
CA GLN A 104 -5.42 -4.25 -13.88
C GLN A 104 -5.81 -3.70 -15.24
N GLU A 105 -7.06 -3.26 -15.33
CA GLU A 105 -7.52 -2.67 -16.55
C GLU A 105 -6.79 -1.39 -16.82
N LYS A 106 -6.48 -1.15 -18.07
CA LYS A 106 -5.86 0.10 -18.42
C LYS A 106 -6.84 1.23 -18.26
N ARG A 107 -6.36 2.31 -17.71
CA ARG A 107 -7.21 3.45 -17.55
C ARG A 107 -7.16 4.31 -18.78
N PRO A 108 -8.31 4.78 -19.21
CA PRO A 108 -8.30 5.73 -20.31
C PRO A 108 -7.52 6.97 -19.91
N GLY A 109 -6.83 7.54 -20.84
CA GLY A 109 -6.13 8.76 -20.58
C GLY A 109 -4.81 8.63 -19.87
N LYS A 110 -4.34 7.42 -19.73
CA LYS A 110 -3.04 7.24 -19.08
C LYS A 110 -1.94 7.25 -20.07
#